data_cb21cf46d054904dc66fee1836695dab
#
_entry.id   cb21cf46d054904dc66fee1836695dab
#
_cell.length_a   1.000
_cell.length_b   1.000
_cell.length_c   1.000
_cell.angle_alpha   90.00
_cell.angle_beta   90.00
_cell.angle_gamma   90.00
#
_symmetry.space_group_name_H-M   'P 1'
#
loop_
_entity.id
_entity.type
_entity.pdbx_description
1 polymer ?
#
loop_
_entity_poly.entity_id
_entity_poly.type
_entity_poly.pdbx_seq_one_letter_code
_entity_poly.pdbx_strand_id
1 'polypeptide(L)'
;GLAFTAQYRFAAAESVSKQYIPTTISIILLSGLVSAVVGPNLATISKNIITNHLYVGSYLFLSLLTFIPFCLFIFFKNEKNNFEKKVIQGRSYFKLLSQPRFFQAVVSSAIGYIVMSFLMTATPIEMHVIQHMSLDMTSLVIQMHIFGMFLPSLFTGSLIKKFGHSKIMHTGVLILIICVFINFSYQHFYNYLVGLILLGVGWN
;
A
#
# COMPACT_ATOMS: atom_id res chain seq x y z
N GLY A 1 -0.95 4.99 11.77
CA GLY A 1 0.13 4.38 11.02
C GLY A 1 0.22 4.82 9.56
N LEU A 2 -0.66 4.35 8.66
CA LEU A 2 -0.53 4.53 7.20
C LEU A 2 -0.40 5.99 6.73
N ALA A 3 -1.10 6.93 7.37
CA ALA A 3 -1.02 8.34 7.01
C ALA A 3 0.39 8.93 7.20
N PHE A 4 1.12 8.48 8.22
CA PHE A 4 2.49 8.93 8.48
C PHE A 4 3.49 8.26 7.54
N THR A 5 3.34 6.95 7.28
CA THR A 5 4.26 6.23 6.37
C THR A 5 4.12 6.73 4.94
N ALA A 6 2.94 7.16 4.52
CA ALA A 6 2.75 7.79 3.21
C ALA A 6 3.55 9.10 3.05
N GLN A 7 3.92 9.78 4.14
CA GLN A 7 4.71 11.02 4.11
C GLN A 7 6.21 10.77 3.84
N TYR A 8 6.71 9.56 4.10
CA TYR A 8 8.14 9.26 3.90
C TYR A 8 8.59 9.48 2.46
N ARG A 9 7.74 9.17 1.47
CA ARG A 9 8.03 9.43 0.06
C ARG A 9 8.19 10.92 -0.26
N PHE A 10 7.43 11.78 0.41
CA PHE A 10 7.53 13.23 0.23
C PHE A 10 8.77 13.77 0.93
N ALA A 11 9.01 13.36 2.17
CA ALA A 11 10.23 13.74 2.92
C ALA A 11 11.49 13.32 2.18
N ALA A 12 11.51 12.12 1.60
CA ALA A 12 12.64 11.67 0.80
C ALA A 12 12.77 12.43 -0.54
N ALA A 13 11.66 12.78 -1.18
CA ALA A 13 11.68 13.61 -2.39
C ALA A 13 12.20 15.03 -2.12
N GLU A 14 11.90 15.59 -0.94
CA GLU A 14 12.38 16.90 -0.49
C GLU A 14 13.86 16.89 -0.09
N SER A 15 14.42 15.73 0.28
CA SER A 15 15.81 15.57 0.71
C SER A 15 16.82 15.45 -0.45
N VAL A 16 16.37 15.41 -1.70
CA VAL A 16 17.22 15.23 -2.87
C VAL A 16 17.01 16.34 -3.91
N SER A 17 18.01 16.55 -4.78
CA SER A 17 17.85 17.48 -5.91
C SER A 17 16.77 16.98 -6.90
N LYS A 18 16.13 17.90 -7.59
CA LYS A 18 14.95 17.65 -8.47
C LYS A 18 15.17 16.52 -9.49
N GLN A 19 16.38 16.35 -10.01
CA GLN A 19 16.71 15.30 -10.98
C GLN A 19 16.62 13.88 -10.39
N TYR A 20 16.81 13.72 -9.07
CA TYR A 20 16.80 12.42 -8.39
C TYR A 20 15.45 12.05 -7.76
N ILE A 21 14.48 12.98 -7.76
CA ILE A 21 13.15 12.73 -7.17
C ILE A 21 12.50 11.43 -7.71
N PRO A 22 12.44 11.18 -9.04
CA PRO A 22 11.84 9.96 -9.56
C PRO A 22 12.54 8.69 -9.07
N THR A 23 13.87 8.70 -9.04
CA THR A 23 14.69 7.57 -8.56
C THR A 23 14.44 7.31 -7.07
N THR A 24 14.40 8.36 -6.27
CA THR A 24 14.14 8.26 -4.83
C THR A 24 12.77 7.68 -4.54
N ILE A 25 11.73 8.11 -5.25
CA ILE A 25 10.39 7.54 -5.12
C ILE A 25 10.40 6.05 -5.51
N SER A 26 11.09 5.68 -6.60
CA SER A 26 11.20 4.29 -7.03
C SER A 26 11.89 3.41 -5.98
N ILE A 27 12.95 3.89 -5.32
CA ILE A 27 13.65 3.16 -4.25
C ILE A 27 12.70 2.92 -3.07
N ILE A 28 11.90 3.92 -2.68
CA ILE A 28 10.92 3.77 -1.60
C ILE A 28 9.85 2.75 -1.98
N LEU A 29 9.35 2.77 -3.22
CA LEU A 29 8.39 1.78 -3.69
C LEU A 29 8.99 0.36 -3.71
N LEU A 30 10.27 0.22 -4.10
CA LEU A 30 10.98 -1.05 -4.03
C LEU A 30 11.10 -1.60 -2.61
N SER A 31 11.24 -0.73 -1.59
CA SER A 31 11.24 -1.17 -0.20
C SER A 31 9.93 -1.87 0.21
N GLY A 32 8.82 -1.51 -0.45
CA GLY A 32 7.54 -2.20 -0.31
C GLY A 32 7.59 -3.66 -0.74
N LEU A 33 8.36 -4.00 -1.78
CA LEU A 33 8.55 -5.40 -2.22
C LEU A 33 9.34 -6.22 -1.18
N VAL A 34 10.35 -5.60 -0.57
CA VAL A 34 11.10 -6.23 0.52
C VAL A 34 10.17 -6.50 1.71
N SER A 35 9.35 -5.51 2.09
CA SER A 35 8.41 -5.66 3.19
C SER A 35 7.31 -6.69 2.91
N ALA A 36 6.93 -6.90 1.64
CA ALA A 36 5.98 -7.91 1.23
C ALA A 36 6.45 -9.34 1.57
N VAL A 37 7.75 -9.58 1.46
CA VAL A 37 8.34 -10.88 1.81
C VAL A 37 8.64 -10.95 3.30
N VAL A 38 9.32 -9.94 3.84
CA VAL A 38 9.81 -9.96 5.22
C VAL A 38 8.66 -9.94 6.23
N GLY A 39 7.65 -9.09 6.02
CA GLY A 39 6.56 -8.88 6.99
C GLY A 39 5.78 -10.16 7.35
N PRO A 40 5.10 -10.79 6.38
CA PRO A 40 4.32 -12.00 6.65
C PRO A 40 5.16 -13.19 7.12
N ASN A 41 6.36 -13.38 6.54
CA ASN A 41 7.27 -14.44 6.97
C ASN A 41 7.74 -14.23 8.41
N LEU A 42 8.10 -13.01 8.78
CA LEU A 42 8.50 -12.70 10.13
C LEU A 42 7.36 -12.95 11.13
N ALA A 43 6.13 -12.56 10.78
CA ALA A 43 4.96 -12.83 11.60
C ALA A 43 4.73 -14.35 11.80
N THR A 44 4.90 -15.15 10.75
CA THR A 44 4.72 -16.59 10.80
C THR A 44 5.84 -17.28 11.61
N ILE A 45 7.10 -16.90 11.42
CA ILE A 45 8.25 -17.48 12.12
C ILE A 45 8.20 -17.12 13.61
N SER A 46 7.82 -15.90 13.95
CA SER A 46 7.87 -15.39 15.31
C SER A 46 6.65 -15.71 16.16
N LYS A 47 5.56 -16.22 15.56
CA LYS A 47 4.30 -16.51 16.27
C LYS A 47 4.42 -17.43 17.47
N ASN A 48 5.37 -18.40 17.43
CA ASN A 48 5.55 -19.46 18.42
C ASN A 48 6.77 -19.25 19.33
N ILE A 49 7.48 -18.14 19.24
CA ILE A 49 8.69 -17.88 20.05
C ILE A 49 8.38 -17.92 21.55
N ILE A 50 7.19 -17.47 21.94
CA ILE A 50 6.71 -17.56 23.32
C ILE A 50 5.65 -18.65 23.38
N THR A 51 6.01 -19.79 23.93
CA THR A 51 5.23 -21.05 23.92
C THR A 51 3.85 -20.92 24.53
N ASN A 52 3.64 -20.05 25.51
CA ASN A 52 2.38 -19.93 26.22
C ASN A 52 1.44 -18.86 25.65
N HIS A 53 1.89 -18.05 24.69
CA HIS A 53 1.12 -16.95 24.13
C HIS A 53 1.34 -16.82 22.64
N LEU A 54 0.40 -17.35 21.87
CA LEU A 54 0.42 -17.27 20.42
C LEU A 54 0.48 -15.81 19.94
N TYR A 55 1.33 -15.52 18.96
CA TYR A 55 1.56 -14.19 18.35
C TYR A 55 2.24 -13.12 19.22
N VAL A 56 2.51 -13.34 20.51
CA VAL A 56 3.24 -12.34 21.33
C VAL A 56 4.63 -12.08 20.76
N GLY A 57 5.33 -13.12 20.27
CA GLY A 57 6.60 -12.97 19.57
C GLY A 57 6.47 -12.07 18.34
N SER A 58 5.41 -12.22 17.54
CA SER A 58 5.18 -11.39 16.35
C SER A 58 4.99 -9.92 16.71
N TYR A 59 4.25 -9.61 17.78
CA TYR A 59 4.08 -8.24 18.25
C TYR A 59 5.38 -7.65 18.82
N LEU A 60 6.21 -8.43 19.49
CA LEU A 60 7.52 -7.98 19.96
C LEU A 60 8.44 -7.62 18.78
N PHE A 61 8.51 -8.48 17.75
CA PHE A 61 9.28 -8.17 16.55
C PHE A 61 8.75 -6.93 15.82
N LEU A 62 7.44 -6.79 15.71
CA LEU A 62 6.83 -5.60 15.14
C LEU A 62 7.21 -4.34 15.91
N SER A 63 7.21 -4.40 17.23
CA SER A 63 7.62 -3.28 18.11
C SER A 63 9.08 -2.91 17.89
N LEU A 64 9.97 -3.90 17.80
CA LEU A 64 11.40 -3.66 17.51
C LEU A 64 11.60 -3.03 16.12
N LEU A 65 10.91 -3.54 15.09
CA LEU A 65 10.98 -2.97 13.76
C LEU A 65 10.46 -1.54 13.69
N THR A 66 9.40 -1.20 14.45
CA THR A 66 8.89 0.18 14.50
C THR A 66 9.76 1.11 15.34
N PHE A 67 10.55 0.57 16.26
CA PHE A 67 11.50 1.35 17.03
C PHE A 67 12.71 1.83 16.21
N ILE A 68 13.11 1.08 15.18
CA ILE A 68 14.24 1.46 14.30
C ILE A 68 13.99 2.82 13.62
N PRO A 69 12.91 3.04 12.86
CA PRO A 69 12.65 4.34 12.26
C PRO A 69 12.46 5.45 13.30
N PHE A 70 11.90 5.16 14.48
CA PHE A 70 11.83 6.13 15.56
C PHE A 70 13.22 6.63 15.97
N CYS A 71 14.19 5.73 16.15
CA CYS A 71 15.58 6.11 16.45
C CYS A 71 16.23 6.88 15.27
N LEU A 72 15.97 6.48 14.03
CA LEU A 72 16.49 7.17 12.86
C LEU A 72 15.97 8.60 12.74
N PHE A 73 14.71 8.85 13.10
CA PHE A 73 14.15 10.21 13.09
C PHE A 73 14.77 11.17 14.10
N ILE A 74 15.41 10.68 15.16
CA ILE A 74 16.15 11.54 16.10
C ILE A 74 17.30 12.25 15.38
N PHE A 75 17.89 11.60 14.37
CA PHE A 75 18.99 12.15 13.58
C PHE A 75 18.51 12.94 12.35
N PHE A 76 17.22 12.95 12.08
CA PHE A 76 16.67 13.66 10.93
C PHE A 76 16.70 15.17 11.16
N LYS A 77 17.61 15.84 10.47
CA LYS A 77 17.66 17.30 10.43
C LYS A 77 16.73 17.80 9.35
N ASN A 78 15.68 18.48 9.74
CA ASN A 78 14.84 19.20 8.81
C ASN A 78 15.64 20.37 8.25
N GLU A 79 16.17 20.27 7.02
CA GLU A 79 16.68 21.43 6.33
C GLU A 79 15.52 22.40 6.13
N LYS A 80 15.61 23.54 6.80
CA LYS A 80 14.70 24.66 6.55
C LYS A 80 14.96 25.12 5.11
N ASN A 81 14.31 24.47 4.15
CA ASN A 81 14.20 25.04 2.83
C ASN A 81 13.59 26.42 3.01
N ASN A 82 14.36 27.46 2.72
CA ASN A 82 13.88 28.82 2.57
C ASN A 82 12.97 28.90 1.34
N PHE A 83 11.90 28.10 1.33
CA PHE A 83 10.78 28.45 0.51
C PHE A 83 10.29 29.78 1.07
N GLU A 84 10.54 30.86 0.33
CA GLU A 84 9.81 32.10 0.56
C GLU A 84 8.39 31.69 0.87
N LYS A 85 7.94 32.01 2.08
CA LYS A 85 6.55 31.84 2.48
C LYS A 85 5.73 32.82 1.63
N LYS A 86 5.56 32.50 0.33
CA LYS A 86 4.42 33.03 -0.38
C LYS A 86 3.22 32.56 0.43
N VAL A 87 2.62 33.50 1.15
CA VAL A 87 1.34 33.30 1.83
C VAL A 87 0.35 32.96 0.72
N ILE A 88 0.31 31.69 0.38
CA ILE A 88 -0.74 31.16 -0.50
C ILE A 88 -1.98 31.23 0.38
N GLN A 89 -2.82 32.24 0.15
CA GLN A 89 -4.14 32.29 0.78
C GLN A 89 -4.79 30.92 0.55
N GLY A 90 -4.88 30.13 1.63
CA GLY A 90 -5.45 28.79 1.58
C GLY A 90 -6.87 28.87 1.01
N ARG A 91 -7.16 28.10 -0.02
CA ARG A 91 -8.52 27.99 -0.54
C ARG A 91 -9.39 27.33 0.51
N SER A 92 -10.59 27.85 0.76
CA SER A 92 -11.58 27.21 1.63
C SER A 92 -11.82 25.77 1.18
N TYR A 93 -11.93 24.82 2.13
CA TYR A 93 -12.23 23.42 1.86
C TYR A 93 -13.51 23.24 1.03
N PHE A 94 -14.53 24.02 1.28
CA PHE A 94 -15.76 24.06 0.47
C PHE A 94 -15.48 24.40 -1.00
N LYS A 95 -14.62 25.37 -1.25
CA LYS A 95 -14.24 25.76 -2.62
C LYS A 95 -13.42 24.68 -3.34
N LEU A 96 -12.65 23.89 -2.60
CA LEU A 96 -11.93 22.73 -3.16
C LEU A 96 -12.89 21.59 -3.49
N LEU A 97 -13.78 21.23 -2.56
CA LEU A 97 -14.77 20.16 -2.77
C LEU A 97 -15.78 20.48 -3.88
N SER A 98 -16.06 21.78 -4.11
CA SER A 98 -16.92 22.24 -5.21
C SER A 98 -16.28 22.10 -6.60
N GLN A 99 -14.98 21.77 -6.68
CA GLN A 99 -14.32 21.51 -7.95
C GLN A 99 -14.62 20.06 -8.41
N PRO A 100 -15.29 19.85 -9.58
CA PRO A 100 -15.72 18.51 -9.99
C PRO A 100 -14.58 17.50 -10.08
N ARG A 101 -13.41 17.92 -10.59
CA ARG A 101 -12.22 17.05 -10.69
C ARG A 101 -11.66 16.65 -9.33
N PHE A 102 -11.63 17.58 -8.38
CA PHE A 102 -11.16 17.30 -7.02
C PHE A 102 -12.13 16.37 -6.29
N PHE A 103 -13.44 16.66 -6.38
CA PHE A 103 -14.49 15.81 -5.81
C PHE A 103 -14.44 14.39 -6.38
N GLN A 104 -14.33 14.25 -7.70
CA GLN A 104 -14.18 12.94 -8.36
C GLN A 104 -12.95 12.18 -7.85
N ALA A 105 -11.79 12.85 -7.71
CA ALA A 105 -10.58 12.23 -7.21
C ALA A 105 -10.75 11.72 -5.77
N VAL A 106 -11.36 12.53 -4.88
CA VAL A 106 -11.61 12.17 -3.48
C VAL A 106 -12.56 10.97 -3.38
N VAL A 107 -13.68 11.01 -4.11
CA VAL A 107 -14.67 9.92 -4.09
C VAL A 107 -14.08 8.63 -4.66
N SER A 108 -13.38 8.69 -5.79
CA SER A 108 -12.74 7.52 -6.39
C SER A 108 -11.69 6.91 -5.46
N SER A 109 -10.89 7.75 -4.81
CA SER A 109 -9.89 7.29 -3.83
C SER A 109 -10.57 6.63 -2.62
N ALA A 110 -11.64 7.24 -2.08
CA ALA A 110 -12.36 6.69 -0.95
C ALA A 110 -12.97 5.32 -1.27
N ILE A 111 -13.62 5.18 -2.43
CA ILE A 111 -14.17 3.89 -2.89
C ILE A 111 -13.05 2.85 -3.07
N GLY A 112 -11.95 3.22 -3.69
CA GLY A 112 -10.80 2.32 -3.83
C GLY A 112 -10.29 1.82 -2.48
N TYR A 113 -10.13 2.71 -1.49
CA TYR A 113 -9.73 2.34 -0.13
C TYR A 113 -10.74 1.42 0.55
N ILE A 114 -12.04 1.65 0.37
CA ILE A 114 -13.09 0.78 0.92
C ILE A 114 -12.96 -0.62 0.35
N VAL A 115 -12.87 -0.76 -0.97
CA VAL A 115 -12.75 -2.06 -1.66
C VAL A 115 -11.48 -2.79 -1.21
N MET A 116 -10.34 -2.10 -1.21
CA MET A 116 -9.07 -2.67 -0.78
C MET A 116 -9.11 -3.13 0.67
N SER A 117 -9.56 -2.27 1.60
CA SER A 117 -9.61 -2.60 3.03
C SER A 117 -10.56 -3.75 3.32
N PHE A 118 -11.69 -3.79 2.63
CA PHE A 118 -12.67 -4.87 2.77
C PHE A 118 -12.05 -6.22 2.35
N LEU A 119 -11.52 -6.32 1.15
CA LEU A 119 -10.96 -7.57 0.63
C LEU A 119 -9.70 -8.00 1.41
N MET A 120 -8.84 -7.08 1.79
CA MET A 120 -7.64 -7.37 2.58
C MET A 120 -7.97 -7.86 4.00
N THR A 121 -9.13 -7.50 4.54
CA THR A 121 -9.57 -7.98 5.85
C THR A 121 -10.37 -9.28 5.71
N ALA A 122 -11.30 -9.36 4.77
CA ALA A 122 -12.19 -10.49 4.61
C ALA A 122 -11.47 -11.75 4.11
N THR A 123 -10.58 -11.61 3.12
CA THR A 123 -9.92 -12.78 2.50
C THR A 123 -9.08 -13.61 3.46
N PRO A 124 -8.20 -13.05 4.33
CA PRO A 124 -7.46 -13.85 5.30
C PRO A 124 -8.36 -14.57 6.32
N ILE A 125 -9.44 -13.92 6.73
CA ILE A 125 -10.43 -14.53 7.64
C ILE A 125 -11.13 -15.70 6.94
N GLU A 126 -11.62 -15.48 5.73
CA GLU A 126 -12.28 -16.51 4.92
C GLU A 126 -11.33 -17.70 4.70
N MET A 127 -10.11 -17.47 4.24
CA MET A 127 -9.15 -18.53 3.97
C MET A 127 -8.78 -19.32 5.21
N HIS A 128 -8.41 -18.64 6.29
CA HIS A 128 -7.83 -19.31 7.46
C HIS A 128 -8.90 -19.83 8.43
N VAL A 129 -9.94 -19.02 8.73
CA VAL A 129 -10.93 -19.35 9.74
C VAL A 129 -12.06 -20.20 9.17
N ILE A 130 -12.56 -19.87 7.97
CA ILE A 130 -13.73 -20.53 7.39
C ILE A 130 -13.32 -21.73 6.55
N GLN A 131 -12.35 -21.56 5.66
CA GLN A 131 -11.89 -22.63 4.76
C GLN A 131 -10.76 -23.48 5.35
N HIS A 132 -10.32 -23.21 6.58
CA HIS A 132 -9.25 -23.94 7.29
C HIS A 132 -7.94 -24.06 6.49
N MET A 133 -7.65 -23.11 5.60
CA MET A 133 -6.38 -23.09 4.87
C MET A 133 -5.23 -22.74 5.81
N SER A 134 -4.01 -23.22 5.47
CA SER A 134 -2.85 -22.96 6.30
C SER A 134 -2.50 -21.48 6.35
N LEU A 135 -1.84 -21.05 7.43
CA LEU A 135 -1.33 -19.69 7.55
C LEU A 135 -0.31 -19.35 6.46
N ASP A 136 0.46 -20.35 6.00
CA ASP A 136 1.45 -20.16 4.94
C ASP A 136 0.78 -19.84 3.59
N MET A 137 -0.32 -20.53 3.27
CA MET A 137 -1.12 -20.24 2.09
C MET A 137 -1.73 -18.83 2.16
N THR A 138 -2.30 -18.46 3.30
CA THR A 138 -2.86 -17.13 3.54
C THR A 138 -1.78 -16.04 3.44
N SER A 139 -0.61 -16.30 4.05
CA SER A 139 0.55 -15.41 3.99
C SER A 139 1.04 -15.21 2.55
N LEU A 140 1.10 -16.26 1.75
CA LEU A 140 1.49 -16.19 0.34
C LEU A 140 0.54 -15.32 -0.48
N VAL A 141 -0.77 -15.45 -0.24
CA VAL A 141 -1.78 -14.63 -0.93
C VAL A 141 -1.60 -13.15 -0.61
N ILE A 142 -1.35 -12.81 0.66
CA ILE A 142 -1.07 -11.43 1.09
C ILE A 142 0.23 -10.92 0.46
N GLN A 143 1.28 -11.73 0.43
CA GLN A 143 2.55 -11.37 -0.20
C GLN A 143 2.35 -11.03 -1.68
N MET A 144 1.64 -11.88 -2.41
CA MET A 144 1.37 -11.68 -3.84
C MET A 144 0.50 -10.45 -4.10
N HIS A 145 -0.44 -10.13 -3.20
CA HIS A 145 -1.17 -8.87 -3.26
C HIS A 145 -0.22 -7.66 -3.18
N ILE A 146 0.69 -7.66 -2.21
CA ILE A 146 1.63 -6.55 -2.02
C ILE A 146 2.59 -6.45 -3.22
N PHE A 147 3.02 -7.58 -3.79
CA PHE A 147 3.74 -7.59 -5.06
C PHE A 147 2.92 -6.93 -6.18
N GLY A 148 1.63 -7.27 -6.28
CA GLY A 148 0.70 -6.65 -7.23
C GLY A 148 0.58 -5.14 -7.05
N MET A 149 0.67 -4.62 -5.82
CA MET A 149 0.64 -3.17 -5.54
C MET A 149 1.92 -2.45 -5.99
N PHE A 150 3.09 -3.00 -5.70
CA PHE A 150 4.34 -2.26 -5.86
C PHE A 150 5.08 -2.55 -7.15
N LEU A 151 5.01 -3.78 -7.68
CA LEU A 151 5.73 -4.15 -8.89
C LEU A 151 5.26 -3.36 -10.13
N PRO A 152 3.95 -3.20 -10.39
CA PRO A 152 3.49 -2.38 -11.52
C PRO A 152 3.86 -0.92 -11.38
N SER A 153 4.02 -0.38 -10.17
CA SER A 153 4.40 1.03 -9.94
C SER A 153 5.68 1.43 -10.68
N LEU A 154 6.59 0.47 -10.91
CA LEU A 154 7.82 0.71 -11.66
C LEU A 154 7.56 1.11 -13.12
N PHE A 155 6.44 0.66 -13.68
CA PHE A 155 6.07 0.87 -15.09
C PHE A 155 4.91 1.85 -15.27
N THR A 156 4.09 2.06 -14.24
CA THR A 156 2.88 2.90 -14.28
C THR A 156 3.18 4.31 -14.76
N GLY A 157 4.29 4.92 -14.35
CA GLY A 157 4.69 6.24 -14.81
C GLY A 157 4.91 6.30 -16.33
N SER A 158 5.51 5.27 -16.92
CA SER A 158 5.72 5.16 -18.38
C SER A 158 4.41 4.90 -19.13
N LEU A 159 3.54 4.09 -18.55
CA LEU A 159 2.21 3.83 -19.09
C LEU A 159 1.34 5.09 -19.10
N ILE A 160 1.38 5.88 -18.04
CA ILE A 160 0.67 7.17 -17.97
C ILE A 160 1.19 8.13 -19.03
N LYS A 161 2.51 8.22 -19.25
CA LYS A 161 3.09 9.05 -20.31
C LYS A 161 2.59 8.62 -21.71
N LYS A 162 2.46 7.32 -21.94
CA LYS A 162 2.06 6.77 -23.24
C LYS A 162 0.54 6.83 -23.48
N PHE A 163 -0.28 6.51 -22.51
CA PHE A 163 -1.73 6.31 -22.66
C PHE A 163 -2.57 7.39 -21.98
N GLY A 164 -1.98 8.22 -21.14
CA GLY A 164 -2.64 9.26 -20.34
C GLY A 164 -3.26 8.72 -19.04
N HIS A 165 -3.45 9.61 -18.06
CA HIS A 165 -3.98 9.29 -16.74
C HIS A 165 -5.36 8.62 -16.78
N SER A 166 -6.29 9.17 -17.59
CA SER A 166 -7.67 8.70 -17.61
C SER A 166 -7.78 7.23 -18.03
N LYS A 167 -7.06 6.81 -19.07
CA LYS A 167 -7.11 5.42 -19.53
C LYS A 167 -6.54 4.46 -18.49
N ILE A 168 -5.44 4.82 -17.86
CA ILE A 168 -4.82 3.99 -16.81
C ILE A 168 -5.75 3.84 -15.61
N MET A 169 -6.39 4.93 -15.17
CA MET A 169 -7.38 4.87 -14.07
C MET A 169 -8.58 3.96 -14.42
N HIS A 170 -9.14 4.07 -15.63
CA HIS A 170 -10.22 3.18 -16.05
C HIS A 170 -9.78 1.72 -16.11
N THR A 171 -8.55 1.45 -16.57
CA THR A 171 -7.99 0.08 -16.56
C THR A 171 -7.88 -0.44 -15.13
N GLY A 172 -7.42 0.37 -14.16
CA GLY A 172 -7.38 0.00 -12.75
C GLY A 172 -8.75 -0.36 -12.20
N VAL A 173 -9.77 0.47 -12.46
CA VAL A 173 -11.15 0.19 -12.05
C VAL A 173 -11.68 -1.10 -12.68
N LEU A 174 -11.41 -1.34 -13.96
CA LEU A 174 -11.81 -2.58 -14.63
C LEU A 174 -11.16 -3.81 -13.97
N ILE A 175 -9.88 -3.74 -13.64
CA ILE A 175 -9.17 -4.81 -12.92
C ILE A 175 -9.80 -5.05 -11.54
N LEU A 176 -10.18 -4.00 -10.80
CA LEU A 176 -10.88 -4.15 -9.51
C LEU A 176 -12.23 -4.84 -9.67
N ILE A 177 -12.98 -4.51 -10.72
CA ILE A 177 -14.26 -5.19 -11.01
C ILE A 177 -14.02 -6.68 -11.28
N ILE A 178 -13.03 -7.03 -12.13
CA ILE A 178 -12.66 -8.42 -12.41
C ILE A 178 -12.23 -9.14 -11.13
N CYS A 179 -11.45 -8.48 -10.26
CA CYS A 179 -11.06 -9.01 -8.96
C CYS A 179 -12.28 -9.42 -8.12
N VAL A 180 -13.30 -8.57 -8.04
CA VAL A 180 -14.53 -8.85 -7.27
C VAL A 180 -15.23 -10.09 -7.85
N PHE A 181 -15.39 -10.19 -9.17
CA PHE A 181 -16.02 -11.36 -9.80
C PHE A 181 -15.25 -12.66 -9.55
N ILE A 182 -13.92 -12.64 -9.59
CA ILE A 182 -13.09 -13.83 -9.32
C ILE A 182 -13.27 -14.28 -7.86
N ASN A 183 -13.25 -13.36 -6.90
CA ASN A 183 -13.43 -13.71 -5.48
C ASN A 183 -14.86 -14.17 -5.17
N PHE A 184 -15.85 -13.77 -5.96
CA PHE A 184 -17.23 -14.18 -5.80
C PHE A 184 -17.53 -15.58 -6.39
N SER A 185 -16.72 -16.05 -7.36
CA SER A 185 -17.05 -17.24 -8.15
C SER A 185 -16.82 -18.56 -7.43
N TYR A 186 -15.68 -18.76 -6.74
CA TYR A 186 -15.32 -20.00 -6.05
C TYR A 186 -14.36 -19.77 -4.89
N GLN A 187 -14.48 -20.60 -3.83
CA GLN A 187 -13.67 -20.51 -2.60
C GLN A 187 -12.44 -21.44 -2.66
N HIS A 188 -11.66 -21.35 -3.75
CA HIS A 188 -10.42 -22.08 -3.90
C HIS A 188 -9.19 -21.19 -3.73
N PHE A 189 -8.07 -21.76 -3.27
CA PHE A 189 -6.81 -21.05 -3.09
C PHE A 189 -6.42 -20.17 -4.28
N TYR A 190 -6.51 -20.69 -5.51
CA TYR A 190 -6.13 -19.95 -6.71
C TYR A 190 -7.04 -18.74 -6.98
N ASN A 191 -8.30 -18.79 -6.58
CA ASN A 191 -9.22 -17.65 -6.72
C ASN A 191 -8.81 -16.51 -5.79
N TYR A 192 -8.49 -16.83 -4.53
CA TYR A 192 -7.95 -15.84 -3.59
C TYR A 192 -6.61 -15.27 -4.06
N LEU A 193 -5.70 -16.13 -4.55
CA LEU A 193 -4.39 -15.73 -5.02
C LEU A 193 -4.51 -14.75 -6.20
N VAL A 194 -5.23 -15.15 -7.27
CA VAL A 194 -5.40 -14.31 -8.46
C VAL A 194 -6.23 -13.06 -8.12
N GLY A 195 -7.28 -13.21 -7.33
CA GLY A 195 -8.11 -12.10 -6.89
C GLY A 195 -7.31 -11.03 -6.17
N LEU A 196 -6.46 -11.41 -5.18
CA LEU A 196 -5.66 -10.45 -4.44
C LEU A 196 -4.50 -9.87 -5.24
N ILE A 197 -3.90 -10.62 -6.17
CA ILE A 197 -2.93 -10.06 -7.13
C ILE A 197 -3.60 -8.95 -7.95
N LEU A 198 -4.78 -9.23 -8.52
CA LEU A 198 -5.54 -8.25 -9.30
C LEU A 198 -5.98 -7.05 -8.46
N LEU A 199 -6.35 -7.27 -7.18
CA LEU A 199 -6.64 -6.20 -6.24
C LEU A 199 -5.43 -5.26 -6.11
N GLY A 200 -4.22 -5.83 -5.96
CA GLY A 200 -2.99 -5.06 -5.87
C GLY A 200 -2.69 -4.27 -7.15
N VAL A 201 -2.81 -4.91 -8.31
CA VAL A 201 -2.58 -4.27 -9.61
C VAL A 201 -3.60 -3.17 -9.90
N GLY A 202 -4.87 -3.41 -9.60
CA GLY A 202 -5.94 -2.42 -9.80
C GLY A 202 -5.85 -1.23 -8.85
N TRP A 203 -5.27 -1.45 -7.65
CA TRP A 203 -5.01 -0.42 -6.66
C TRP A 203 -3.83 0.49 -7.03
N ASN A 204 -2.82 -0.01 -7.74
CA ASN A 204 -1.64 0.75 -8.17
C ASN A 204 -2.01 1.99 -8.98
#